data_2ca67aa68fd340710ac2b16c8b57944f
#
_entry.id   2ca67aa68fd340710ac2b16c8b57944f
#
_cell.length_a   1.000
_cell.length_b   1.000
_cell.length_c   1.000
_cell.angle_alpha   90.00
_cell.angle_beta   90.00
_cell.angle_gamma   90.00
#
_symmetry.space_group_name_H-M   'P 1'
#
loop_
_entity.id
_entity.type
_entity.pdbx_description
1 polymer ?
#
loop_
_entity_poly.entity_id
_entity_poly.type
_entity_poly.pdbx_seq_one_letter_code
_entity_poly.pdbx_strand_id
1 'polypeptide(L)'
;MRKLVDLPQKPQLCFCGKSCIVREECIGTNRKVCGMKTLKKQIPYILLGATLLLLLGLNIISQDHWLDSDMAAEMIFSRILSEEHHIFSTTNWYYSTEFRVLYTQLIMGPLFRICNNWHVIRTITNLVFYGLMLVSYYYFMKPLKVSRGLTVLSSCLLLLPFSETMMTHMQMGNTYMSHVILVLWFFGMYLRLCSGEYHAKRKVSLWIFYVLLAIVCGMSGVRYLLALQCPLVLTSFFYLLGGEEFQSFRGEMTKEHFRSLLSTDGMRYFLYSLVGAFFAVAGYGINVVFISHKYVFQTYGATNFIALYHGVLFDRIQNAVGCLLMLFGYIPDKGFLSLRGVVTMAAFVMLGIYGYVTVKSGKMQRITGFRSLITLFLKVSFVLNLFVFIFTTSTMVPRYYITIFIFALPVLCFYLEEEKMPFDRLAVTALLTVCLLLGTGKTVMSFLTVDKNETKRPVAEFLAGNGYDFGFATYNNANIITELTNGEVEIGNIGDPEHLEYFKWSSPMKYYEDGYHTGETFLLLTAEECAEYAEAPALKQGEKVYEDGSYTVYVFDSTEELMNCAVARQ
;
A
#
# COMPACT_ATOMS: atom_id res chain seq x y z
N MET A 1 -17.07 41.66 64.13
CA MET A 1 -15.88 42.43 64.53
C MET A 1 -14.74 42.08 63.57
N ARG A 2 -14.20 43.10 62.97
CA ARG A 2 -12.93 43.29 62.26
C ARG A 2 -12.31 42.17 61.42
N LYS A 3 -12.39 42.38 60.09
CA LYS A 3 -11.51 41.86 59.04
C LYS A 3 -10.07 42.35 59.29
N LEU A 4 -9.10 41.45 59.08
CA LEU A 4 -7.71 41.82 58.80
C LEU A 4 -7.37 41.38 57.38
N VAL A 5 -6.96 42.34 56.59
CA VAL A 5 -6.53 42.22 55.21
C VAL A 5 -5.01 41.98 55.22
N ASP A 6 -4.55 40.86 54.67
CA ASP A 6 -3.11 40.63 54.44
C ASP A 6 -2.72 41.19 53.07
N LEU A 7 -1.81 42.16 53.10
CA LEU A 7 -1.12 42.77 51.99
C LEU A 7 0.09 41.88 51.58
N PRO A 8 0.45 41.82 50.27
CA PRO A 8 1.57 41.01 49.82
C PRO A 8 2.91 41.72 50.13
N GLN A 9 3.84 40.95 50.71
CA GLN A 9 5.20 41.39 50.99
C GLN A 9 6.00 41.60 49.67
N LYS A 10 6.63 42.77 49.56
CA LYS A 10 7.61 43.11 48.53
C LYS A 10 8.89 42.29 48.73
N PRO A 11 9.56 41.88 47.62
CA PRO A 11 10.86 41.19 47.76
C PRO A 11 11.94 42.19 48.16
N GLN A 12 12.69 41.83 49.22
CA GLN A 12 13.88 42.57 49.69
C GLN A 12 15.01 42.46 48.62
N LEU A 13 15.51 43.58 48.18
CA LEU A 13 16.75 43.73 47.44
C LEU A 13 17.95 43.52 48.37
N CYS A 14 18.61 42.35 48.26
CA CYS A 14 19.96 42.16 48.81
C CYS A 14 21.00 42.72 47.82
N PHE A 15 21.62 43.82 48.15
CA PHE A 15 22.88 44.28 47.54
C PHE A 15 24.02 43.40 48.07
N CYS A 16 24.62 42.61 47.20
CA CYS A 16 25.93 42.02 47.44
C CYS A 16 26.76 42.18 46.16
N GLY A 17 27.73 43.10 46.24
CA GLY A 17 28.72 43.30 45.20
C GLY A 17 29.70 42.13 45.20
N LYS A 18 29.82 41.52 44.07
CA LYS A 18 30.93 40.83 43.39
C LYS A 18 30.41 39.72 42.49
N SER A 19 30.87 39.81 41.25
CA SER A 19 30.91 38.83 40.17
C SER A 19 29.79 38.88 39.12
N CYS A 20 30.05 39.67 38.10
CA CYS A 20 29.41 39.56 36.76
C CYS A 20 29.73 38.28 36.00
N ILE A 21 30.57 37.40 36.52
CA ILE A 21 31.02 36.16 35.84
C ILE A 21 30.00 35.03 35.92
N VAL A 22 29.19 34.97 37.00
CA VAL A 22 28.19 33.88 37.18
C VAL A 22 26.94 34.05 36.28
N ARG A 23 26.69 35.24 35.73
CA ARG A 23 25.50 35.48 34.90
C ARG A 23 25.63 34.96 33.47
N GLU A 24 26.84 34.92 32.91
CA GLU A 24 27.04 34.41 31.53
C GLU A 24 26.98 32.88 31.45
N GLU A 25 27.47 32.15 32.45
CA GLU A 25 27.37 30.70 32.48
C GLU A 25 25.93 30.21 32.68
N CYS A 26 25.12 30.87 33.50
CA CYS A 26 23.70 30.51 33.68
C CYS A 26 22.86 30.86 32.43
N ILE A 27 23.19 31.93 31.69
CA ILE A 27 22.51 32.26 30.44
C ILE A 27 22.97 31.33 29.32
N GLY A 28 24.22 30.92 29.29
CA GLY A 28 24.76 29.95 28.32
C GLY A 28 24.21 28.55 28.51
N THR A 29 24.07 28.08 29.75
CA THR A 29 23.46 26.76 30.06
C THR A 29 21.96 26.73 29.77
N ASN A 30 21.22 27.81 30.10
CA ASN A 30 19.80 27.90 29.75
C ASN A 30 19.56 28.01 28.25
N ARG A 31 20.40 28.69 27.48
CA ARG A 31 20.33 28.71 26.02
C ARG A 31 20.65 27.35 25.41
N LYS A 32 21.67 26.62 25.88
CA LYS A 32 22.00 25.25 25.42
C LYS A 32 20.88 24.27 25.76
N VAL A 33 20.31 24.33 26.97
CA VAL A 33 19.19 23.47 27.37
C VAL A 33 17.91 23.83 26.60
N CYS A 34 17.65 25.10 26.33
CA CYS A 34 16.51 25.53 25.51
C CYS A 34 16.71 25.11 24.05
N GLY A 35 17.92 25.26 23.50
CA GLY A 35 18.27 24.82 22.15
C GLY A 35 18.14 23.30 21.99
N MET A 36 18.61 22.49 22.95
CA MET A 36 18.46 21.03 22.92
C MET A 36 17.00 20.58 23.04
N LYS A 37 16.17 21.25 23.85
CA LYS A 37 14.72 20.95 23.93
C LYS A 37 14.01 21.29 22.61
N THR A 38 14.39 22.37 21.96
CA THR A 38 13.85 22.77 20.65
C THR A 38 14.27 21.77 19.58
N LEU A 39 15.55 21.40 19.53
CA LEU A 39 16.08 20.42 18.58
C LEU A 39 15.38 19.06 18.72
N LYS A 40 15.19 18.55 19.95
CA LYS A 40 14.47 17.29 20.20
C LYS A 40 13.02 17.29 19.65
N LYS A 41 12.35 18.44 19.64
CA LYS A 41 11.01 18.59 19.06
C LYS A 41 11.04 18.61 17.53
N GLN A 42 12.15 18.99 16.91
CA GLN A 42 12.28 19.08 15.45
C GLN A 42 12.76 17.78 14.81
N ILE A 43 13.41 16.86 15.55
CA ILE A 43 13.93 15.59 15.04
C ILE A 43 12.91 14.80 14.19
N PRO A 44 11.64 14.58 14.61
CA PRO A 44 10.68 13.86 13.79
C PRO A 44 10.42 14.51 12.42
N TYR A 45 10.39 15.84 12.35
CA TYR A 45 10.17 16.57 11.11
C TYR A 45 11.39 16.53 10.18
N ILE A 46 12.60 16.58 10.76
CA ILE A 46 13.86 16.44 10.00
C ILE A 46 13.92 15.02 9.40
N LEU A 47 13.59 13.99 10.19
CA LEU A 47 13.55 12.60 9.70
C LEU A 47 12.52 12.43 8.59
N LEU A 48 11.33 13.02 8.72
CA LEU A 48 10.32 12.98 7.68
C LEU A 48 10.81 13.64 6.38
N GLY A 49 11.42 14.84 6.50
CA GLY A 49 12.02 15.53 5.36
C GLY A 49 13.13 14.71 4.69
N ALA A 50 14.02 14.09 5.48
CA ALA A 50 15.07 13.20 4.98
C ALA A 50 14.50 11.96 4.28
N THR A 51 13.44 11.36 4.83
CA THR A 51 12.75 10.22 4.20
C THR A 51 12.14 10.61 2.85
N LEU A 52 11.48 11.77 2.76
CA LEU A 52 10.91 12.26 1.50
C LEU A 52 11.98 12.57 0.45
N LEU A 53 13.10 13.16 0.85
CA LEU A 53 14.23 13.41 -0.05
C LEU A 53 14.88 12.10 -0.53
N LEU A 54 15.01 11.12 0.35
CA LEU A 54 15.49 9.78 -0.01
C LEU A 54 14.56 9.15 -1.05
N LEU A 55 13.25 9.16 -0.81
CA LEU A 55 12.27 8.60 -1.75
C LEU A 55 12.26 9.32 -3.10
N LEU A 56 12.37 10.65 -3.09
CA LEU A 56 12.50 11.43 -4.33
C LEU A 56 13.75 10.99 -5.11
N GLY A 57 14.91 10.90 -4.44
CA GLY A 57 16.15 10.44 -5.07
C GLY A 57 16.03 9.04 -5.66
N LEU A 58 15.44 8.08 -4.92
CA LEU A 58 15.23 6.72 -5.41
C LEU A 58 14.25 6.68 -6.60
N ASN A 59 13.19 7.50 -6.60
CA ASN A 59 12.28 7.57 -7.74
C ASN A 59 12.97 8.13 -8.99
N ILE A 60 13.79 9.16 -8.85
CA ILE A 60 14.52 9.73 -10.01
C ILE A 60 15.57 8.74 -10.57
N ILE A 61 16.26 7.99 -9.70
CA ILE A 61 17.41 7.17 -10.12
C ILE A 61 16.99 5.76 -10.52
N SER A 62 16.06 5.14 -9.78
CA SER A 62 15.84 3.69 -9.82
C SER A 62 14.47 3.26 -10.30
N GLN A 63 13.59 4.19 -10.68
CA GLN A 63 12.21 3.89 -11.07
C GLN A 63 12.17 2.92 -12.25
N ASP A 64 12.90 3.18 -13.32
CA ASP A 64 12.93 2.34 -14.51
C ASP A 64 13.66 1.01 -14.29
N HIS A 65 14.59 0.97 -13.31
CA HIS A 65 15.28 -0.27 -12.91
C HIS A 65 14.36 -1.30 -12.26
N TRP A 66 13.28 -0.84 -11.63
CA TRP A 66 12.35 -1.67 -10.86
C TRP A 66 10.93 -1.64 -11.40
N LEU A 67 10.76 -1.15 -12.62
CA LEU A 67 9.49 -1.16 -13.32
C LEU A 67 9.02 -2.61 -13.51
N ASP A 68 7.76 -2.88 -13.16
CA ASP A 68 7.08 -4.15 -13.40
C ASP A 68 5.89 -3.98 -14.35
N SER A 69 5.34 -5.09 -14.83
CA SER A 69 4.26 -5.08 -15.83
C SER A 69 2.96 -4.47 -15.31
N ASP A 70 2.65 -4.63 -14.00
CA ASP A 70 1.47 -4.02 -13.41
C ASP A 70 1.60 -2.49 -13.36
N MET A 71 2.80 -1.99 -13.01
CA MET A 71 3.12 -0.56 -13.00
C MET A 71 3.02 0.03 -14.41
N ALA A 72 3.63 -0.63 -15.39
CA ALA A 72 3.62 -0.20 -16.78
C ALA A 72 2.20 -0.21 -17.38
N ALA A 73 1.40 -1.23 -17.08
CA ALA A 73 0.00 -1.29 -17.50
C ALA A 73 -0.83 -0.09 -17.00
N GLU A 74 -0.58 0.39 -15.78
CA GLU A 74 -1.25 1.59 -15.23
C GLU A 74 -0.87 2.87 -15.99
N MET A 75 0.36 2.96 -16.45
CA MET A 75 0.85 4.08 -17.24
C MET A 75 0.18 4.08 -18.63
N ILE A 76 0.17 2.93 -19.33
CA ILE A 76 -0.49 2.74 -20.61
C ILE A 76 -1.99 3.05 -20.49
N PHE A 77 -2.66 2.53 -19.46
CA PHE A 77 -4.07 2.82 -19.20
C PHE A 77 -4.34 4.32 -19.03
N SER A 78 -3.47 5.01 -18.29
CA SER A 78 -3.60 6.45 -18.04
C SER A 78 -3.37 7.29 -19.29
N ARG A 79 -2.47 6.84 -20.19
CA ARG A 79 -2.28 7.45 -21.51
C ARG A 79 -3.56 7.33 -22.36
N ILE A 80 -4.15 6.15 -22.45
CA ILE A 80 -5.39 5.93 -23.23
C ILE A 80 -6.52 6.81 -22.67
N LEU A 81 -6.70 6.86 -21.35
CA LEU A 81 -7.70 7.76 -20.76
C LEU A 81 -7.47 9.23 -21.12
N SER A 82 -6.21 9.65 -21.21
CA SER A 82 -5.86 11.02 -21.64
C SER A 82 -6.19 11.27 -23.10
N GLU A 83 -5.88 10.33 -23.98
CA GLU A 83 -6.17 10.39 -25.42
C GLU A 83 -7.69 10.42 -25.70
N GLU A 84 -8.45 9.63 -24.96
CA GLU A 84 -9.92 9.56 -25.08
C GLU A 84 -10.65 10.67 -24.30
N HIS A 85 -9.93 11.55 -23.60
CA HIS A 85 -10.51 12.57 -22.73
C HIS A 85 -11.39 12.00 -21.59
N HIS A 86 -11.15 10.77 -21.17
CA HIS A 86 -11.78 10.14 -20.02
C HIS A 86 -10.98 10.39 -18.74
N ILE A 87 -11.62 10.20 -17.56
CA ILE A 87 -10.98 10.42 -16.25
C ILE A 87 -10.88 9.13 -15.46
N PHE A 88 -11.91 8.30 -15.44
CA PHE A 88 -12.00 7.16 -14.53
C PHE A 88 -11.78 5.82 -15.24
N SER A 89 -12.31 5.65 -16.43
CA SER A 89 -12.38 4.36 -17.12
C SER A 89 -12.71 4.51 -18.59
N THR A 90 -12.36 3.49 -19.38
CA THR A 90 -12.73 3.36 -20.79
C THR A 90 -13.22 1.93 -21.07
N THR A 91 -14.04 1.75 -22.09
CA THR A 91 -14.43 0.43 -22.61
C THR A 91 -13.37 -0.18 -23.54
N ASN A 92 -12.35 0.56 -23.91
CA ASN A 92 -11.28 0.14 -24.83
C ASN A 92 -10.07 -0.49 -24.10
N TRP A 93 -10.32 -1.08 -22.92
CA TRP A 93 -9.31 -1.68 -22.06
C TRP A 93 -9.75 -3.04 -21.53
N TYR A 94 -8.88 -4.02 -21.60
CA TYR A 94 -9.04 -5.28 -20.88
C TYR A 94 -8.57 -5.12 -19.45
N TYR A 95 -9.52 -5.10 -18.52
CA TYR A 95 -9.22 -4.98 -17.09
C TYR A 95 -8.69 -6.30 -16.53
N SER A 96 -7.86 -6.21 -15.49
CA SER A 96 -7.49 -7.36 -14.66
C SER A 96 -8.67 -7.82 -13.78
N THR A 97 -8.44 -8.11 -12.51
CA THR A 97 -9.49 -8.59 -11.58
C THR A 97 -10.30 -7.49 -10.91
N GLU A 98 -9.90 -6.23 -11.03
CA GLU A 98 -10.45 -5.11 -10.25
C GLU A 98 -10.73 -3.88 -11.09
N PHE A 99 -11.82 -3.18 -10.74
CA PHE A 99 -12.13 -1.87 -11.27
C PHE A 99 -11.68 -0.79 -10.26
N ARG A 100 -10.62 -0.06 -10.58
CA ARG A 100 -10.01 0.90 -9.66
C ARG A 100 -10.53 2.31 -9.94
N VAL A 101 -11.58 2.75 -9.18
CA VAL A 101 -12.23 4.05 -9.39
C VAL A 101 -11.32 5.21 -8.99
N LEU A 102 -10.75 5.17 -7.77
CA LEU A 102 -9.86 6.21 -7.26
C LEU A 102 -8.43 5.67 -7.18
N TYR A 103 -7.66 5.90 -8.22
CA TYR A 103 -6.34 5.32 -8.37
C TYR A 103 -5.37 6.25 -9.12
N THR A 104 -4.21 5.74 -9.57
CA THR A 104 -3.11 6.50 -10.19
C THR A 104 -3.52 7.27 -11.44
N GLN A 105 -4.45 6.74 -12.23
CA GLN A 105 -4.95 7.39 -13.46
C GLN A 105 -5.52 8.79 -13.23
N LEU A 106 -6.03 9.08 -12.02
CA LEU A 106 -6.56 10.42 -11.70
C LEU A 106 -5.50 11.52 -11.71
N ILE A 107 -4.23 11.14 -11.59
CA ILE A 107 -3.09 12.06 -11.62
C ILE A 107 -2.31 11.89 -12.92
N MET A 108 -2.02 10.65 -13.32
CA MET A 108 -1.26 10.35 -14.55
C MET A 108 -2.00 10.83 -15.80
N GLY A 109 -3.31 10.55 -15.94
CA GLY A 109 -4.11 10.94 -17.11
C GLY A 109 -4.06 12.45 -17.40
N PRO A 110 -4.34 13.35 -16.44
CA PRO A 110 -4.15 14.79 -16.62
C PRO A 110 -2.70 15.20 -16.95
N LEU A 111 -1.70 14.52 -16.40
CA LEU A 111 -0.28 14.83 -16.65
C LEU A 111 0.11 14.50 -18.10
N PHE A 112 -0.42 13.45 -18.69
CA PHE A 112 -0.21 13.13 -20.11
C PHE A 112 -0.66 14.23 -21.09
N ARG A 113 -1.54 15.14 -20.68
CA ARG A 113 -1.96 16.29 -21.50
C ARG A 113 -0.92 17.40 -21.56
N ILE A 114 0.08 17.40 -20.67
CA ILE A 114 1.06 18.47 -20.53
C ILE A 114 2.51 17.96 -20.54
N CYS A 115 2.73 16.65 -20.48
CA CYS A 115 4.05 16.03 -20.44
C CYS A 115 4.01 14.69 -21.17
N ASN A 116 4.99 14.44 -22.04
CA ASN A 116 5.14 13.18 -22.78
C ASN A 116 6.22 12.26 -22.19
N ASN A 117 6.95 12.70 -21.16
CA ASN A 117 7.97 11.89 -20.52
C ASN A 117 7.34 11.06 -19.38
N TRP A 118 7.25 9.76 -19.58
CA TRP A 118 6.58 8.84 -18.69
C TRP A 118 7.28 8.73 -17.33
N HIS A 119 8.60 8.77 -17.32
CA HIS A 119 9.38 8.80 -16.08
C HIS A 119 9.03 10.00 -15.19
N VAL A 120 8.92 11.19 -15.80
CA VAL A 120 8.52 12.43 -15.09
C VAL A 120 7.08 12.32 -14.57
N ILE A 121 6.15 11.81 -15.40
CA ILE A 121 4.75 11.62 -15.01
C ILE A 121 4.65 10.71 -13.78
N ARG A 122 5.34 9.58 -13.77
CA ARG A 122 5.36 8.65 -12.65
C ARG A 122 5.98 9.29 -11.40
N THR A 123 7.11 9.96 -11.53
CA THR A 123 7.78 10.65 -10.41
C THR A 123 6.85 11.68 -9.75
N ILE A 124 6.19 12.53 -10.55
CA ILE A 124 5.22 13.51 -10.03
C ILE A 124 4.05 12.82 -9.35
N THR A 125 3.52 11.76 -9.95
CA THR A 125 2.42 10.97 -9.39
C THR A 125 2.80 10.41 -8.03
N ASN A 126 3.98 9.80 -7.89
CA ASN A 126 4.48 9.26 -6.64
C ASN A 126 4.59 10.33 -5.55
N LEU A 127 5.11 11.53 -5.88
CA LEU A 127 5.20 12.66 -4.94
C LEU A 127 3.82 13.12 -4.46
N VAL A 128 2.84 13.23 -5.37
CA VAL A 128 1.47 13.59 -5.00
C VAL A 128 0.88 12.54 -4.06
N PHE A 129 1.10 11.26 -4.35
CA PHE A 129 0.62 10.17 -3.49
C PHE A 129 1.30 10.16 -2.11
N TYR A 130 2.59 10.51 -1.98
CA TYR A 130 3.22 10.71 -0.66
C TYR A 130 2.52 11.81 0.13
N GLY A 131 2.21 12.94 -0.50
CA GLY A 131 1.44 14.01 0.11
C GLY A 131 0.05 13.57 0.57
N LEU A 132 -0.70 12.89 -0.31
CA LEU A 132 -2.03 12.34 0.00
C LEU A 132 -1.97 11.32 1.14
N MET A 133 -0.95 10.45 1.16
CA MET A 133 -0.73 9.47 2.23
C MET A 133 -0.50 10.14 3.58
N LEU A 134 0.37 11.16 3.64
CA LEU A 134 0.65 11.90 4.87
C LEU A 134 -0.61 12.61 5.39
N VAL A 135 -1.38 13.26 4.50
CA VAL A 135 -2.64 13.91 4.86
C VAL A 135 -3.66 12.90 5.38
N SER A 136 -3.79 11.75 4.71
CA SER A 136 -4.71 10.68 5.09
C SER A 136 -4.35 10.07 6.43
N TYR A 137 -3.06 9.80 6.65
CA TYR A 137 -2.57 9.27 7.90
C TYR A 137 -2.76 10.26 9.07
N TYR A 138 -2.43 11.53 8.88
CA TYR A 138 -2.70 12.56 9.87
C TYR A 138 -4.20 12.70 10.16
N TYR A 139 -5.04 12.65 9.13
CA TYR A 139 -6.50 12.67 9.27
C TYR A 139 -6.99 11.50 10.12
N PHE A 140 -6.47 10.30 9.89
CA PHE A 140 -6.79 9.10 10.66
C PHE A 140 -6.26 9.18 12.10
N MET A 141 -5.02 9.64 12.34
CA MET A 141 -4.39 9.68 13.66
C MET A 141 -4.99 10.73 14.61
N LYS A 142 -5.56 11.81 14.08
CA LYS A 142 -6.05 12.93 14.89
C LYS A 142 -7.11 12.54 15.95
N PRO A 143 -8.15 11.72 15.68
CA PRO A 143 -9.11 11.27 16.69
C PRO A 143 -8.50 10.38 17.78
N LEU A 144 -7.35 9.74 17.50
CA LEU A 144 -6.66 8.85 18.43
C LEU A 144 -5.89 9.60 19.52
N LYS A 145 -5.78 10.94 19.41
CA LYS A 145 -5.14 11.83 20.38
C LYS A 145 -3.69 11.43 20.70
N VAL A 146 -2.96 10.92 19.71
CA VAL A 146 -1.52 10.64 19.81
C VAL A 146 -0.73 11.95 19.76
N SER A 147 0.38 12.03 20.48
CA SER A 147 1.27 13.19 20.47
C SER A 147 1.78 13.50 19.05
N ARG A 148 1.92 14.79 18.73
CA ARG A 148 2.35 15.23 17.39
C ARG A 148 3.69 14.63 16.98
N GLY A 149 4.64 14.57 17.91
CA GLY A 149 5.97 14.01 17.63
C GLY A 149 5.92 12.54 17.21
N LEU A 150 5.12 11.70 17.91
CA LEU A 150 4.94 10.30 17.56
C LEU A 150 4.13 10.13 16.28
N THR A 151 3.13 10.98 16.03
CA THR A 151 2.39 10.97 14.77
C THR A 151 3.32 11.23 13.58
N VAL A 152 4.20 12.22 13.66
CA VAL A 152 5.17 12.51 12.60
C VAL A 152 6.21 11.39 12.46
N LEU A 153 6.70 10.84 13.58
CA LEU A 153 7.66 9.73 13.56
C LEU A 153 7.03 8.47 12.93
N SER A 154 5.79 8.14 13.28
CA SER A 154 5.09 7.01 12.64
C SER A 154 4.77 7.26 11.16
N SER A 155 4.61 8.52 10.74
CA SER A 155 4.54 8.88 9.32
C SER A 155 5.86 8.62 8.58
N CYS A 156 7.01 8.81 9.25
CA CYS A 156 8.30 8.40 8.67
C CYS A 156 8.34 6.88 8.47
N LEU A 157 7.90 6.09 9.48
CA LEU A 157 7.87 4.63 9.37
C LEU A 157 6.93 4.13 8.26
N LEU A 158 5.82 4.84 8.04
CA LEU A 158 4.88 4.56 6.95
C LEU A 158 5.52 4.71 5.56
N LEU A 159 6.41 5.69 5.40
CA LEU A 159 7.07 6.00 4.14
C LEU A 159 8.49 5.39 4.03
N LEU A 160 9.04 4.82 5.11
CA LEU A 160 10.41 4.29 5.11
C LEU A 160 10.51 3.03 4.24
N PRO A 161 11.43 2.96 3.25
CA PRO A 161 11.61 1.79 2.39
C PRO A 161 12.42 0.71 3.09
N PHE A 162 11.87 0.09 4.14
CA PHE A 162 12.59 -0.91 4.96
C PHE A 162 12.55 -2.32 4.37
N SER A 163 11.76 -2.55 3.32
CA SER A 163 11.73 -3.81 2.57
C SER A 163 11.42 -3.56 1.09
N GLU A 164 11.77 -4.54 0.24
CA GLU A 164 11.46 -4.50 -1.19
C GLU A 164 9.95 -4.40 -1.41
N THR A 165 9.15 -5.18 -0.67
CA THR A 165 7.67 -5.14 -0.74
C THR A 165 7.12 -3.74 -0.45
N MET A 166 7.64 -3.06 0.58
CA MET A 166 7.21 -1.69 0.89
C MET A 166 7.63 -0.72 -0.22
N MET A 167 8.86 -0.83 -0.71
CA MET A 167 9.37 0.07 -1.75
C MET A 167 8.58 -0.08 -3.06
N THR A 168 8.42 -1.29 -3.58
CA THR A 168 7.74 -1.53 -4.86
C THR A 168 6.26 -1.19 -4.81
N HIS A 169 5.54 -1.61 -3.78
CA HIS A 169 4.08 -1.47 -3.74
C HIS A 169 3.58 -0.19 -3.08
N MET A 170 4.39 0.47 -2.25
CA MET A 170 3.99 1.70 -1.56
C MET A 170 4.72 2.94 -2.09
N GLN A 171 6.04 2.86 -2.34
CA GLN A 171 6.81 4.06 -2.57
C GLN A 171 7.22 4.27 -4.05
N MET A 172 7.20 3.25 -4.89
CA MET A 172 7.60 3.39 -6.29
C MET A 172 6.46 3.11 -7.28
N GLY A 173 5.73 2.01 -7.12
CA GLY A 173 4.67 1.62 -8.02
C GLY A 173 3.30 2.21 -7.69
N ASN A 174 3.08 2.64 -6.45
CA ASN A 174 1.79 3.12 -5.92
C ASN A 174 0.63 2.12 -6.01
N THR A 175 0.88 0.87 -6.37
CA THR A 175 -0.16 -0.15 -6.56
C THR A 175 -1.01 -0.38 -5.32
N TYR A 176 -0.48 -0.12 -4.11
CA TYR A 176 -1.17 -0.24 -2.83
C TYR A 176 -1.41 1.08 -2.11
N MET A 177 -0.70 2.16 -2.48
CA MET A 177 -0.78 3.42 -1.74
C MET A 177 -2.19 4.04 -1.82
N SER A 178 -2.83 4.04 -2.99
CA SER A 178 -4.20 4.51 -3.16
C SER A 178 -5.19 3.71 -2.31
N HIS A 179 -5.03 2.37 -2.25
CA HIS A 179 -5.84 1.52 -1.40
C HIS A 179 -5.72 1.90 0.07
N VAL A 180 -4.50 2.08 0.55
CA VAL A 180 -4.23 2.49 1.94
C VAL A 180 -4.79 3.89 2.24
N ILE A 181 -4.63 4.84 1.34
CA ILE A 181 -5.20 6.19 1.46
C ILE A 181 -6.72 6.12 1.69
N LEU A 182 -7.44 5.35 0.88
CA LEU A 182 -8.89 5.21 0.99
C LEU A 182 -9.31 4.55 2.31
N VAL A 183 -8.58 3.52 2.74
CA VAL A 183 -8.80 2.85 4.04
C VAL A 183 -8.61 3.83 5.20
N LEU A 184 -7.55 4.64 5.18
CA LEU A 184 -7.28 5.64 6.22
C LEU A 184 -8.34 6.76 6.24
N TRP A 185 -8.78 7.24 5.07
CA TRP A 185 -9.86 8.22 4.97
C TRP A 185 -11.17 7.67 5.50
N PHE A 186 -11.56 6.47 5.07
CA PHE A 186 -12.77 5.81 5.52
C PHE A 186 -12.77 5.63 7.04
N PHE A 187 -11.69 5.06 7.59
CA PHE A 187 -11.58 4.83 9.01
C PHE A 187 -11.52 6.14 9.81
N GLY A 188 -10.82 7.14 9.31
CA GLY A 188 -10.78 8.48 9.90
C GLY A 188 -12.15 9.18 9.95
N MET A 189 -13.00 9.00 8.92
CA MET A 189 -14.38 9.47 8.93
C MET A 189 -15.26 8.69 9.92
N TYR A 190 -15.13 7.35 9.93
CA TYR A 190 -15.81 6.49 10.88
C TYR A 190 -15.55 6.91 12.34
N LEU A 191 -14.27 7.10 12.74
CA LEU A 191 -13.92 7.54 14.09
C LEU A 191 -14.54 8.90 14.44
N ARG A 192 -14.59 9.83 13.47
CA ARG A 192 -15.22 11.15 13.68
C ARG A 192 -16.73 11.08 13.84
N LEU A 193 -17.39 10.25 13.05
CA LEU A 193 -18.82 9.99 13.24
C LEU A 193 -19.09 9.40 14.62
N CYS A 194 -18.25 8.48 15.05
CA CYS A 194 -18.36 7.83 16.36
C CYS A 194 -18.06 8.77 17.54
N SER A 195 -17.23 9.83 17.36
CA SER A 195 -16.89 10.75 18.45
C SER A 195 -18.06 11.63 18.92
N GLY A 196 -19.05 11.86 18.06
CA GLY A 196 -20.20 12.69 18.37
C GLY A 196 -19.92 14.20 18.50
N GLU A 197 -18.68 14.65 18.33
CA GLU A 197 -18.20 16.02 18.64
C GLU A 197 -18.58 17.08 17.58
N TYR A 198 -19.34 16.74 16.54
CA TYR A 198 -19.58 17.65 15.40
C TYR A 198 -20.97 18.30 15.43
N HIS A 199 -21.02 19.58 15.08
CA HIS A 199 -22.29 20.30 14.83
C HIS A 199 -23.10 19.64 13.70
N ALA A 200 -24.42 19.75 13.75
CA ALA A 200 -25.35 19.03 12.87
C ALA A 200 -25.00 19.12 11.36
N LYS A 201 -24.74 20.31 10.82
CA LYS A 201 -24.40 20.50 9.39
C LYS A 201 -23.13 19.74 8.99
N ARG A 202 -22.07 19.81 9.81
CA ARG A 202 -20.81 19.14 9.56
C ARG A 202 -20.94 17.63 9.69
N LYS A 203 -21.78 17.16 10.61
CA LYS A 203 -22.09 15.74 10.79
C LYS A 203 -22.80 15.17 9.56
N VAL A 204 -23.77 15.89 8.98
CA VAL A 204 -24.46 15.48 7.74
C VAL A 204 -23.47 15.37 6.57
N SER A 205 -22.63 16.40 6.35
CA SER A 205 -21.59 16.34 5.31
C SER A 205 -20.66 15.15 5.49
N LEU A 206 -20.23 14.88 6.73
CA LEU A 206 -19.37 13.74 7.03
C LEU A 206 -20.05 12.39 6.73
N TRP A 207 -21.35 12.26 7.00
CA TRP A 207 -22.15 11.09 6.64
C TRP A 207 -22.23 10.90 5.13
N ILE A 208 -22.48 11.97 4.37
CA ILE A 208 -22.55 11.91 2.91
C ILE A 208 -21.21 11.38 2.35
N PHE A 209 -20.08 11.97 2.76
CA PHE A 209 -18.77 11.53 2.30
C PHE A 209 -18.43 10.11 2.74
N TYR A 210 -18.81 9.71 3.95
CA TYR A 210 -18.61 8.34 4.46
C TYR A 210 -19.35 7.31 3.61
N VAL A 211 -20.64 7.57 3.30
CA VAL A 211 -21.47 6.71 2.46
C VAL A 211 -20.95 6.66 1.02
N LEU A 212 -20.63 7.82 0.43
CA LEU A 212 -20.09 7.87 -0.93
C LEU A 212 -18.76 7.09 -1.03
N LEU A 213 -17.88 7.27 -0.05
CA LEU A 213 -16.61 6.53 -0.04
C LEU A 213 -16.84 5.03 0.17
N ALA A 214 -17.82 4.62 0.99
CA ALA A 214 -18.17 3.21 1.13
C ALA A 214 -18.63 2.61 -0.20
N ILE A 215 -19.51 3.29 -0.94
CA ILE A 215 -19.97 2.87 -2.27
C ILE A 215 -18.79 2.75 -3.24
N VAL A 216 -17.94 3.77 -3.33
CA VAL A 216 -16.77 3.77 -4.22
C VAL A 216 -15.79 2.63 -3.88
N CYS A 217 -15.54 2.38 -2.60
CA CYS A 217 -14.75 1.23 -2.16
C CYS A 217 -15.38 -0.10 -2.63
N GLY A 218 -16.69 -0.25 -2.50
CA GLY A 218 -17.41 -1.44 -2.97
C GLY A 218 -17.38 -1.59 -4.50
N MET A 219 -17.57 -0.50 -5.25
CA MET A 219 -17.45 -0.49 -6.72
C MET A 219 -16.07 -0.95 -7.22
N SER A 220 -15.03 -0.78 -6.43
CA SER A 220 -13.68 -1.23 -6.77
C SER A 220 -13.47 -2.75 -6.61
N GLY A 221 -14.47 -3.49 -6.12
CA GLY A 221 -14.41 -4.94 -5.96
C GLY A 221 -14.40 -5.42 -4.50
N VAL A 222 -14.11 -6.69 -4.31
CA VAL A 222 -14.21 -7.38 -3.01
C VAL A 222 -13.11 -6.99 -2.01
N ARG A 223 -12.00 -6.42 -2.47
CA ARG A 223 -10.81 -6.14 -1.66
C ARG A 223 -11.12 -5.30 -0.41
N TYR A 224 -11.87 -4.20 -0.56
CA TYR A 224 -12.22 -3.33 0.56
C TYR A 224 -13.24 -3.96 1.52
N LEU A 225 -14.08 -4.88 1.03
CA LEU A 225 -14.97 -5.66 1.89
C LEU A 225 -14.16 -6.54 2.85
N LEU A 226 -13.14 -7.23 2.33
CA LEU A 226 -12.29 -8.14 3.11
C LEU A 226 -11.26 -7.41 3.97
N ALA A 227 -10.61 -6.37 3.46
CA ALA A 227 -9.52 -5.69 4.17
C ALA A 227 -9.99 -4.62 5.16
N LEU A 228 -11.22 -4.09 5.00
CA LEU A 228 -11.74 -2.98 5.81
C LEU A 228 -13.10 -3.28 6.43
N GLN A 229 -14.13 -3.58 5.63
CA GLN A 229 -15.51 -3.62 6.12
C GLN A 229 -15.78 -4.82 7.05
N CYS A 230 -15.45 -6.03 6.63
CA CYS A 230 -15.61 -7.23 7.46
C CYS A 230 -14.81 -7.14 8.77
N PRO A 231 -13.50 -6.80 8.76
CA PRO A 231 -12.76 -6.62 9.99
C PRO A 231 -13.35 -5.52 10.89
N LEU A 232 -13.84 -4.40 10.32
CA LEU A 232 -14.41 -3.30 11.10
C LEU A 232 -15.72 -3.69 11.79
N VAL A 233 -16.61 -4.40 11.08
CA VAL A 233 -17.86 -4.91 11.64
C VAL A 233 -17.58 -5.92 12.75
N LEU A 234 -16.70 -6.89 12.52
CA LEU A 234 -16.32 -7.89 13.53
C LEU A 234 -15.65 -7.22 14.74
N THR A 235 -14.77 -6.26 14.50
CA THR A 235 -14.10 -5.51 15.58
C THR A 235 -15.10 -4.76 16.45
N SER A 236 -16.00 -4.01 15.84
CA SER A 236 -16.99 -3.23 16.58
C SER A 236 -18.00 -4.13 17.30
N PHE A 237 -18.32 -5.29 16.72
CA PHE A 237 -19.14 -6.32 17.37
C PHE A 237 -18.43 -6.89 18.60
N PHE A 238 -17.17 -7.33 18.48
CA PHE A 238 -16.39 -7.82 19.63
C PHE A 238 -16.16 -6.74 20.68
N TYR A 239 -15.97 -5.49 20.26
CA TYR A 239 -15.85 -4.37 21.19
C TYR A 239 -17.15 -4.17 21.99
N LEU A 240 -18.32 -4.27 21.34
CA LEU A 240 -19.62 -4.23 22.00
C LEU A 240 -19.79 -5.38 23.01
N LEU A 241 -19.47 -6.61 22.60
CA LEU A 241 -19.58 -7.80 23.47
C LEU A 241 -18.64 -7.75 24.69
N GLY A 242 -17.49 -7.10 24.56
CA GLY A 242 -16.52 -6.90 25.64
C GLY A 242 -16.86 -5.77 26.59
N GLY A 243 -17.85 -4.93 26.31
CA GLY A 243 -18.29 -3.82 27.16
C GLY A 243 -18.98 -4.29 28.43
N GLU A 244 -18.70 -3.61 29.56
CA GLU A 244 -19.30 -3.94 30.86
C GLU A 244 -20.83 -3.94 30.82
N GLU A 245 -21.41 -3.02 30.07
CA GLU A 245 -22.86 -2.90 29.88
C GLU A 245 -23.42 -4.13 29.18
N PHE A 246 -22.75 -4.70 28.18
CA PHE A 246 -23.19 -5.94 27.53
C PHE A 246 -23.00 -7.15 28.45
N GLN A 247 -21.90 -7.20 29.21
CA GLN A 247 -21.63 -8.30 30.16
C GLN A 247 -22.61 -8.32 31.33
N SER A 248 -23.16 -7.17 31.75
CA SER A 248 -24.19 -7.08 32.77
C SER A 248 -25.54 -7.69 32.34
N PHE A 249 -25.75 -7.89 31.03
CA PHE A 249 -26.97 -8.47 30.44
C PHE A 249 -27.07 -10.00 30.48
N ARG A 250 -26.30 -10.71 31.28
CA ARG A 250 -26.43 -12.17 31.40
C ARG A 250 -27.77 -12.65 31.97
N GLY A 251 -28.75 -11.75 32.18
CA GLY A 251 -30.12 -12.02 32.58
C GLY A 251 -31.15 -11.73 31.48
N GLU A 252 -32.45 -11.65 31.82
CA GLU A 252 -33.51 -11.36 30.87
C GLU A 252 -33.38 -9.96 30.25
N MET A 253 -33.46 -9.90 28.91
CA MET A 253 -33.35 -8.66 28.13
C MET A 253 -34.67 -7.86 28.22
N THR A 254 -34.73 -6.89 29.12
CA THR A 254 -35.87 -5.98 29.21
C THR A 254 -35.79 -4.85 28.17
N LYS A 255 -36.93 -4.18 27.87
CA LYS A 255 -36.95 -3.03 26.95
C LYS A 255 -36.07 -1.86 27.43
N GLU A 256 -35.92 -1.69 28.73
CA GLU A 256 -35.11 -0.64 29.34
C GLU A 256 -33.60 -0.96 29.14
N HIS A 257 -33.21 -2.19 29.33
CA HIS A 257 -31.87 -2.68 29.04
C HIS A 257 -31.51 -2.48 27.56
N PHE A 258 -32.39 -2.83 26.63
CA PHE A 258 -32.13 -2.63 25.21
C PHE A 258 -31.98 -1.13 24.86
N ARG A 259 -32.75 -0.22 25.46
CA ARG A 259 -32.56 1.22 25.31
C ARG A 259 -31.24 1.71 25.86
N SER A 260 -30.80 1.21 27.02
CA SER A 260 -29.50 1.52 27.60
C SER A 260 -28.37 1.09 26.66
N LEU A 261 -28.44 -0.13 26.14
CA LEU A 261 -27.47 -0.67 25.18
C LEU A 261 -27.37 0.18 23.91
N LEU A 262 -28.49 0.63 23.37
CA LEU A 262 -28.53 1.51 22.18
C LEU A 262 -27.81 2.86 22.40
N SER A 263 -27.71 3.32 23.65
CA SER A 263 -27.03 4.58 23.98
C SER A 263 -25.53 4.44 24.17
N THR A 264 -25.00 3.21 24.21
CA THR A 264 -23.58 2.95 24.45
C THR A 264 -22.69 3.31 23.25
N ASP A 265 -21.44 3.64 23.55
CA ASP A 265 -20.42 3.86 22.50
C ASP A 265 -20.18 2.60 21.66
N GLY A 266 -20.19 1.42 22.29
CA GLY A 266 -20.01 0.14 21.61
C GLY A 266 -21.10 -0.11 20.55
N MET A 267 -22.38 0.15 20.89
CA MET A 267 -23.49 0.00 19.94
C MET A 267 -23.39 1.03 18.80
N ARG A 268 -23.01 2.28 19.10
CA ARG A 268 -22.80 3.31 18.08
C ARG A 268 -21.69 2.91 17.11
N TYR A 269 -20.57 2.35 17.60
CA TYR A 269 -19.49 1.85 16.76
C TYR A 269 -19.97 0.71 15.86
N PHE A 270 -20.71 -0.23 16.40
CA PHE A 270 -21.25 -1.35 15.65
C PHE A 270 -22.26 -0.90 14.58
N LEU A 271 -23.25 -0.08 14.92
CA LEU A 271 -24.24 0.40 13.96
C LEU A 271 -23.62 1.20 12.81
N TYR A 272 -22.62 2.07 13.10
CA TYR A 272 -21.98 2.86 12.06
C TYR A 272 -21.07 2.02 11.16
N SER A 273 -20.46 0.94 11.70
CA SER A 273 -19.73 -0.02 10.86
C SER A 273 -20.68 -0.81 9.95
N LEU A 274 -21.86 -1.19 10.45
CA LEU A 274 -22.88 -1.85 9.63
C LEU A 274 -23.39 -0.94 8.49
N VAL A 275 -23.60 0.36 8.76
CA VAL A 275 -23.96 1.31 7.70
C VAL A 275 -22.86 1.37 6.63
N GLY A 276 -21.60 1.48 7.03
CA GLY A 276 -20.48 1.47 6.08
C GLY A 276 -20.41 0.18 5.26
N ALA A 277 -20.56 -0.97 5.91
CA ALA A 277 -20.57 -2.27 5.24
C ALA A 277 -21.77 -2.42 4.28
N PHE A 278 -22.95 -1.99 4.67
CA PHE A 278 -24.14 -2.02 3.82
C PHE A 278 -23.94 -1.22 2.51
N PHE A 279 -23.42 0.00 2.61
CA PHE A 279 -23.18 0.81 1.42
C PHE A 279 -21.98 0.31 0.60
N ALA A 280 -20.99 -0.30 1.21
CA ALA A 280 -19.92 -0.96 0.47
C ALA A 280 -20.42 -2.21 -0.27
N VAL A 281 -21.30 -3.02 0.33
CA VAL A 281 -21.97 -4.13 -0.34
C VAL A 281 -22.88 -3.63 -1.48
N ALA A 282 -23.60 -2.53 -1.28
CA ALA A 282 -24.37 -1.90 -2.36
C ALA A 282 -23.46 -1.45 -3.53
N GLY A 283 -22.29 -0.85 -3.22
CA GLY A 283 -21.27 -0.52 -4.22
C GLY A 283 -20.73 -1.76 -4.95
N TYR A 284 -20.50 -2.86 -4.25
CA TYR A 284 -20.13 -4.13 -4.86
C TYR A 284 -21.25 -4.69 -5.73
N GLY A 285 -22.52 -4.53 -5.32
CA GLY A 285 -23.66 -4.84 -6.17
C GLY A 285 -23.67 -4.05 -7.49
N ILE A 286 -23.33 -2.75 -7.44
CA ILE A 286 -23.14 -1.93 -8.66
C ILE A 286 -21.98 -2.49 -9.51
N ASN A 287 -20.89 -2.93 -8.90
CA ASN A 287 -19.79 -3.55 -9.63
C ASN A 287 -20.27 -4.81 -10.37
N VAL A 288 -20.94 -5.72 -9.69
CA VAL A 288 -21.39 -7.01 -10.26
C VAL A 288 -22.48 -6.82 -11.32
N VAL A 289 -23.44 -5.88 -11.11
CA VAL A 289 -24.61 -5.74 -11.99
C VAL A 289 -24.32 -4.83 -13.19
N PHE A 290 -23.56 -3.75 -13.00
CA PHE A 290 -23.35 -2.74 -14.04
C PHE A 290 -21.92 -2.72 -14.59
N ILE A 291 -20.90 -2.67 -13.71
CA ILE A 291 -19.50 -2.50 -14.11
C ILE A 291 -19.01 -3.75 -14.85
N SER A 292 -19.25 -4.94 -14.29
CA SER A 292 -18.83 -6.21 -14.90
C SER A 292 -19.52 -6.52 -16.24
N HIS A 293 -20.67 -5.90 -16.53
CA HIS A 293 -21.35 -6.04 -17.83
C HIS A 293 -20.93 -4.98 -18.85
N LYS A 294 -20.40 -3.84 -18.36
CA LYS A 294 -19.97 -2.76 -19.24
C LYS A 294 -18.52 -2.89 -19.69
N TYR A 295 -17.66 -3.43 -18.85
CA TYR A 295 -16.24 -3.55 -19.06
C TYR A 295 -15.81 -5.02 -19.11
N VAL A 296 -14.76 -5.32 -19.86
CA VAL A 296 -14.24 -6.69 -19.98
C VAL A 296 -13.18 -6.93 -18.92
N PHE A 297 -13.42 -7.92 -18.06
CA PHE A 297 -12.51 -8.32 -17.00
C PHE A 297 -11.96 -9.72 -17.25
N GLN A 298 -10.68 -9.90 -16.96
CA GLN A 298 -10.11 -11.23 -16.78
C GLN A 298 -10.28 -11.64 -15.32
N THR A 299 -11.02 -12.70 -15.07
CA THR A 299 -11.26 -13.18 -13.70
C THR A 299 -10.43 -14.44 -13.45
N TYR A 300 -9.71 -14.45 -12.32
CA TYR A 300 -9.21 -15.72 -11.77
C TYR A 300 -10.39 -16.61 -11.38
N GLY A 301 -10.17 -17.93 -11.36
CA GLY A 301 -11.18 -18.87 -10.93
C GLY A 301 -11.77 -18.55 -9.56
N ALA A 302 -12.97 -19.04 -9.27
CA ALA A 302 -13.64 -18.79 -8.01
C ALA A 302 -12.77 -19.20 -6.82
N THR A 303 -12.77 -18.35 -5.77
CA THR A 303 -12.12 -18.69 -4.50
C THR A 303 -12.95 -19.71 -3.75
N ASN A 304 -12.42 -20.91 -3.58
CA ASN A 304 -13.07 -22.02 -2.91
C ASN A 304 -12.35 -22.39 -1.60
N PHE A 305 -13.04 -23.07 -0.68
CA PHE A 305 -12.36 -23.67 0.46
C PHE A 305 -11.49 -24.84 0.00
N ILE A 306 -10.29 -24.95 0.61
CA ILE A 306 -9.38 -26.07 0.32
C ILE A 306 -9.74 -27.30 1.14
N ALA A 307 -9.39 -28.49 0.61
CA ALA A 307 -9.41 -29.73 1.38
C ALA A 307 -8.23 -29.75 2.38
N LEU A 308 -8.52 -29.92 3.67
CA LEU A 308 -7.55 -29.82 4.76
C LEU A 308 -6.80 -31.14 5.02
N TYR A 309 -6.24 -31.74 3.97
CA TYR A 309 -5.50 -33.02 4.07
C TYR A 309 -4.21 -32.97 3.24
N HIS A 310 -3.34 -33.96 3.45
CA HIS A 310 -2.12 -34.19 2.66
C HIS A 310 -1.12 -33.04 2.60
N GLY A 311 -0.85 -32.38 3.74
CA GLY A 311 0.20 -31.35 3.82
C GLY A 311 -0.21 -29.96 3.31
N VAL A 312 -1.27 -29.83 2.52
CA VAL A 312 -1.72 -28.56 1.94
C VAL A 312 -1.90 -27.46 2.99
N LEU A 313 -2.44 -27.80 4.17
CA LEU A 313 -2.59 -26.83 5.27
C LEU A 313 -1.24 -26.31 5.76
N PHE A 314 -0.25 -27.19 5.89
CA PHE A 314 1.10 -26.79 6.34
C PHE A 314 1.77 -25.87 5.33
N ASP A 315 1.70 -26.17 4.04
CA ASP A 315 2.25 -25.35 2.96
C ASP A 315 1.60 -23.96 2.94
N ARG A 316 0.28 -23.88 3.16
CA ARG A 316 -0.46 -22.62 3.28
C ARG A 316 -0.03 -21.79 4.47
N ILE A 317 0.15 -22.41 5.64
CA ILE A 317 0.66 -21.73 6.84
C ILE A 317 2.09 -21.23 6.59
N GLN A 318 2.96 -22.06 6.02
CA GLN A 318 4.33 -21.69 5.70
C GLN A 318 4.37 -20.50 4.73
N ASN A 319 3.56 -20.54 3.66
CA ASN A 319 3.46 -19.43 2.71
C ASN A 319 2.95 -18.15 3.39
N ALA A 320 1.91 -18.22 4.22
CA ALA A 320 1.37 -17.06 4.92
C ALA A 320 2.41 -16.42 5.86
N VAL A 321 3.15 -17.24 6.63
CA VAL A 321 4.22 -16.75 7.50
C VAL A 321 5.40 -16.22 6.69
N GLY A 322 5.78 -16.89 5.61
CA GLY A 322 6.83 -16.45 4.69
C GLY A 322 6.52 -15.08 4.09
N CYS A 323 5.32 -14.88 3.57
CA CYS A 323 4.86 -13.59 3.02
C CYS A 323 4.86 -12.47 4.08
N LEU A 324 4.47 -12.79 5.33
CA LEU A 324 4.54 -11.84 6.43
C LEU A 324 5.99 -11.43 6.75
N LEU A 325 6.90 -12.38 6.77
CA LEU A 325 8.33 -12.11 6.97
C LEU A 325 8.93 -11.32 5.81
N MET A 326 8.52 -11.60 4.56
CA MET A 326 8.97 -10.84 3.38
C MET A 326 8.53 -9.37 3.44
N LEU A 327 7.36 -9.07 4.02
CA LEU A 327 6.97 -7.67 4.28
C LEU A 327 8.00 -6.94 5.14
N PHE A 328 8.64 -7.63 6.10
CA PHE A 328 9.67 -7.08 6.99
C PHE A 328 11.10 -7.23 6.45
N GLY A 329 11.28 -7.68 5.22
CA GLY A 329 12.58 -7.74 4.56
C GLY A 329 13.28 -9.10 4.62
N TYR A 330 12.56 -10.18 4.98
CA TYR A 330 13.06 -11.56 4.86
C TYR A 330 13.43 -11.87 3.41
N ILE A 331 14.59 -12.53 3.23
CA ILE A 331 15.08 -12.98 1.93
C ILE A 331 15.33 -14.48 2.05
N PRO A 332 14.62 -15.32 1.29
CA PRO A 332 14.86 -16.76 1.30
C PRO A 332 16.25 -17.10 0.75
N ASP A 333 16.74 -18.30 1.08
CA ASP A 333 17.96 -18.93 0.52
C ASP A 333 19.24 -18.11 0.67
N LYS A 334 19.37 -17.31 1.74
CA LYS A 334 20.59 -16.55 2.04
C LYS A 334 21.32 -17.12 3.24
N GLY A 335 22.64 -17.24 3.08
CA GLY A 335 23.52 -17.75 4.15
C GLY A 335 23.38 -16.92 5.43
N PHE A 336 23.22 -17.59 6.56
CA PHE A 336 22.94 -16.99 7.87
C PHE A 336 23.98 -15.91 8.28
N LEU A 337 25.26 -16.12 8.00
CA LEU A 337 26.35 -15.19 8.34
C LEU A 337 26.62 -14.15 7.24
N SER A 338 25.86 -14.15 6.16
CA SER A 338 25.98 -13.11 5.14
C SER A 338 25.31 -11.81 5.59
N LEU A 339 25.70 -10.67 5.01
CA LEU A 339 25.03 -9.38 5.26
C LEU A 339 23.52 -9.45 4.97
N ARG A 340 23.12 -10.18 3.93
CA ARG A 340 21.71 -10.43 3.59
C ARG A 340 21.03 -11.32 4.61
N GLY A 341 21.75 -12.28 5.21
CA GLY A 341 21.28 -13.11 6.31
C GLY A 341 20.98 -12.31 7.58
N VAL A 342 21.85 -11.34 7.93
CA VAL A 342 21.62 -10.44 9.08
C VAL A 342 20.33 -9.62 8.91
N VAL A 343 20.06 -9.09 7.71
CA VAL A 343 18.81 -8.38 7.42
C VAL A 343 17.60 -9.33 7.52
N THR A 344 17.75 -10.57 7.07
CA THR A 344 16.73 -11.62 7.25
C THR A 344 16.42 -11.87 8.73
N MET A 345 17.45 -11.92 9.60
CA MET A 345 17.26 -12.04 11.04
C MET A 345 16.53 -10.81 11.63
N ALA A 346 16.82 -9.61 11.13
CA ALA A 346 16.13 -8.39 11.54
C ALA A 346 14.62 -8.45 11.25
N ALA A 347 14.18 -9.11 10.16
CA ALA A 347 12.77 -9.31 9.86
C ALA A 347 12.04 -10.12 10.95
N PHE A 348 12.65 -11.19 11.47
CA PHE A 348 12.10 -11.96 12.59
C PHE A 348 11.99 -11.12 13.86
N VAL A 349 13.03 -10.33 14.16
CA VAL A 349 13.02 -9.43 15.33
C VAL A 349 11.93 -8.39 15.20
N MET A 350 11.77 -7.75 14.03
CA MET A 350 10.70 -6.79 13.78
C MET A 350 9.31 -7.41 13.97
N LEU A 351 9.07 -8.58 13.38
CA LEU A 351 7.80 -9.29 13.54
C LEU A 351 7.54 -9.60 15.02
N GLY A 352 8.55 -10.08 15.75
CA GLY A 352 8.47 -10.33 17.21
C GLY A 352 8.13 -9.07 18.00
N ILE A 353 8.76 -7.93 17.69
CA ILE A 353 8.47 -6.63 18.31
C ILE A 353 7.02 -6.21 18.05
N TYR A 354 6.55 -6.25 16.80
CA TYR A 354 5.17 -5.88 16.49
C TYR A 354 4.14 -6.80 17.16
N GLY A 355 4.42 -8.11 17.21
CA GLY A 355 3.61 -9.08 17.96
C GLY A 355 3.57 -8.76 19.45
N TYR A 356 4.73 -8.57 20.07
CA TYR A 356 4.87 -8.20 21.49
C TYR A 356 4.11 -6.91 21.84
N VAL A 357 4.34 -5.84 21.05
CA VAL A 357 3.69 -4.54 21.23
C VAL A 357 2.16 -4.68 21.11
N THR A 358 1.67 -5.44 20.12
CA THR A 358 0.24 -5.65 19.90
C THR A 358 -0.42 -6.41 21.07
N VAL A 359 0.23 -7.46 21.57
CA VAL A 359 -0.28 -8.24 22.71
C VAL A 359 -0.24 -7.40 23.99
N LYS A 360 0.87 -6.73 24.25
CA LYS A 360 1.04 -5.91 25.45
C LYS A 360 0.09 -4.72 25.47
N SER A 361 -0.06 -4.00 24.37
CA SER A 361 -1.01 -2.89 24.23
C SER A 361 -2.45 -3.32 24.52
N GLY A 362 -2.85 -4.51 24.07
CA GLY A 362 -4.18 -5.04 24.36
C GLY A 362 -4.47 -5.39 25.82
N LYS A 363 -3.42 -5.46 26.68
CA LYS A 363 -3.52 -5.70 28.12
C LYS A 363 -3.40 -4.40 28.95
N MET A 364 -3.06 -3.26 28.32
CA MET A 364 -2.89 -1.99 29.02
C MET A 364 -4.24 -1.34 29.33
N GLN A 365 -4.62 -1.22 30.59
CA GLN A 365 -5.88 -0.61 31.05
C GLN A 365 -6.10 0.84 30.58
N ARG A 366 -5.02 1.56 30.22
CA ARG A 366 -5.08 2.94 29.74
C ARG A 366 -5.41 3.08 28.25
N ILE A 367 -5.32 1.99 27.50
CA ILE A 367 -5.70 1.96 26.09
C ILE A 367 -7.20 1.67 26.02
N THR A 368 -8.00 2.74 25.98
CA THR A 368 -9.46 2.71 25.99
C THR A 368 -10.04 3.41 24.77
N GLY A 369 -11.35 3.31 24.55
CA GLY A 369 -12.06 4.00 23.49
C GLY A 369 -11.50 3.66 22.09
N PHE A 370 -11.24 4.66 21.27
CA PHE A 370 -10.73 4.46 19.91
C PHE A 370 -9.37 3.76 19.85
N ARG A 371 -8.49 3.95 20.84
CA ARG A 371 -7.20 3.25 20.91
C ARG A 371 -7.39 1.74 21.08
N SER A 372 -8.31 1.33 21.96
CA SER A 372 -8.66 -0.07 22.15
C SER A 372 -9.33 -0.65 20.90
N LEU A 373 -10.22 0.10 20.25
CA LEU A 373 -10.86 -0.30 19.01
C LEU A 373 -9.83 -0.56 17.88
N ILE A 374 -8.84 0.32 17.70
CA ILE A 374 -7.77 0.14 16.70
C ILE A 374 -6.90 -1.08 17.05
N THR A 375 -6.56 -1.27 18.31
CA THR A 375 -5.77 -2.43 18.76
C THR A 375 -6.51 -3.74 18.51
N LEU A 376 -7.83 -3.75 18.72
CA LEU A 376 -8.69 -4.89 18.41
C LEU A 376 -8.83 -5.09 16.90
N PHE A 377 -9.00 -4.01 16.12
CA PHE A 377 -9.07 -4.07 14.66
C PHE A 377 -7.82 -4.70 14.04
N LEU A 378 -6.63 -4.32 14.52
CA LEU A 378 -5.37 -4.94 14.08
C LEU A 378 -5.39 -6.46 14.27
N LYS A 379 -5.83 -6.94 15.45
CA LYS A 379 -5.90 -8.37 15.76
C LYS A 379 -6.93 -9.09 14.89
N VAL A 380 -8.14 -8.55 14.77
CA VAL A 380 -9.23 -9.13 13.98
C VAL A 380 -8.85 -9.17 12.50
N SER A 381 -8.29 -8.08 11.95
CA SER A 381 -7.82 -8.04 10.57
C SER A 381 -6.74 -9.06 10.29
N PHE A 382 -5.79 -9.24 11.21
CA PHE A 382 -4.72 -10.22 11.07
C PHE A 382 -5.27 -11.65 11.07
N VAL A 383 -6.13 -11.99 12.02
CA VAL A 383 -6.75 -13.33 12.10
C VAL A 383 -7.62 -13.61 10.88
N LEU A 384 -8.45 -12.64 10.46
CA LEU A 384 -9.30 -12.80 9.29
C LEU A 384 -8.49 -12.97 8.00
N ASN A 385 -7.40 -12.22 7.84
CA ASN A 385 -6.50 -12.35 6.70
C ASN A 385 -5.87 -13.75 6.65
N LEU A 386 -5.33 -14.23 7.79
CA LEU A 386 -4.80 -15.60 7.88
C LEU A 386 -5.87 -16.62 7.56
N PHE A 387 -7.09 -16.46 8.09
CA PHE A 387 -8.20 -17.39 7.82
C PHE A 387 -8.48 -17.50 6.31
N VAL A 388 -8.64 -16.37 5.63
CA VAL A 388 -8.92 -16.38 4.18
C VAL A 388 -7.81 -17.09 3.41
N PHE A 389 -6.54 -16.75 3.61
CA PHE A 389 -5.46 -17.28 2.79
C PHE A 389 -4.99 -18.68 3.18
N ILE A 390 -5.20 -19.11 4.42
CA ILE A 390 -4.86 -20.48 4.84
C ILE A 390 -5.95 -21.47 4.40
N PHE A 391 -7.22 -21.08 4.48
CA PHE A 391 -8.34 -22.01 4.26
C PHE A 391 -9.01 -21.93 2.89
N THR A 392 -8.54 -21.06 1.98
CA THR A 392 -9.09 -20.96 0.63
C THR A 392 -8.03 -21.16 -0.45
N THR A 393 -8.46 -21.31 -1.70
CA THR A 393 -7.58 -21.41 -2.88
C THR A 393 -6.83 -20.11 -3.20
N SER A 394 -7.21 -18.96 -2.60
CA SER A 394 -6.52 -17.70 -2.82
C SER A 394 -5.05 -17.76 -2.42
N THR A 395 -4.16 -17.28 -3.29
CA THR A 395 -2.71 -17.27 -3.03
C THR A 395 -2.34 -16.05 -2.20
N MET A 396 -1.60 -16.28 -1.10
CA MET A 396 -1.05 -15.21 -0.28
C MET A 396 0.17 -14.59 -0.97
N VAL A 397 0.21 -13.26 -0.98
CA VAL A 397 1.37 -12.48 -1.41
C VAL A 397 1.72 -11.41 -0.35
N PRO A 398 3.00 -11.01 -0.22
CA PRO A 398 3.45 -10.12 0.87
C PRO A 398 2.68 -8.80 0.95
N ARG A 399 2.29 -8.24 -0.19
CA ARG A 399 1.56 -6.96 -0.27
C ARG A 399 0.19 -6.96 0.45
N TYR A 400 -0.44 -8.11 0.64
CA TYR A 400 -1.73 -8.18 1.34
C TYR A 400 -1.63 -7.86 2.84
N TYR A 401 -0.44 -7.97 3.43
CA TYR A 401 -0.20 -7.57 4.82
C TYR A 401 0.02 -6.05 5.00
N ILE A 402 0.22 -5.27 3.92
CA ILE A 402 0.51 -3.83 4.00
C ILE A 402 -0.58 -3.09 4.78
N THR A 403 -1.86 -3.34 4.46
CA THR A 403 -2.99 -2.68 5.14
C THR A 403 -3.02 -2.99 6.63
N ILE A 404 -2.68 -4.23 7.03
CA ILE A 404 -2.62 -4.65 8.43
C ILE A 404 -1.44 -3.96 9.13
N PHE A 405 -0.26 -3.92 8.50
CA PHE A 405 0.93 -3.26 9.04
C PHE A 405 0.68 -1.78 9.34
N ILE A 406 -0.07 -1.07 8.51
CA ILE A 406 -0.38 0.34 8.72
C ILE A 406 -1.13 0.57 10.04
N PHE A 407 -2.03 -0.33 10.45
CA PHE A 407 -2.71 -0.27 11.75
C PHE A 407 -1.81 -0.67 12.93
N ALA A 408 -0.68 -1.33 12.69
CA ALA A 408 0.31 -1.59 13.72
C ALA A 408 1.07 -0.32 14.16
N LEU A 409 1.19 0.69 13.27
CA LEU A 409 1.87 1.95 13.58
C LEU A 409 1.19 2.76 14.69
N PRO A 410 -0.13 3.03 14.67
CA PRO A 410 -0.79 3.68 15.81
C PRO A 410 -0.72 2.84 17.08
N VAL A 411 -0.79 1.51 17.02
CA VAL A 411 -0.65 0.63 18.20
C VAL A 411 0.75 0.75 18.81
N LEU A 412 1.79 0.86 17.99
CA LEU A 412 3.16 1.17 18.45
C LEU A 412 3.20 2.55 19.15
N CYS A 413 2.53 3.56 18.59
CA CYS A 413 2.45 4.88 19.24
C CYS A 413 1.76 4.80 20.61
N PHE A 414 0.65 4.06 20.73
CA PHE A 414 -0.06 3.88 22.00
C PHE A 414 0.84 3.20 23.03
N TYR A 415 1.55 2.14 22.62
CA TYR A 415 2.52 1.46 23.48
C TYR A 415 3.60 2.43 23.99
N LEU A 416 4.21 3.22 23.10
CA LEU A 416 5.27 4.16 23.46
C LEU A 416 4.79 5.28 24.39
N GLU A 417 3.52 5.68 24.33
CA GLU A 417 2.92 6.68 25.24
C GLU A 417 2.57 6.09 26.61
N GLU A 418 2.03 4.86 26.64
CA GLU A 418 1.45 4.28 27.85
C GLU A 418 2.41 3.36 28.62
N GLU A 419 3.50 2.89 27.98
CA GLU A 419 4.48 2.03 28.65
C GLU A 419 5.26 2.80 29.73
N LYS A 420 5.13 2.31 30.96
CA LYS A 420 5.76 2.94 32.15
C LYS A 420 7.18 2.46 32.41
N MET A 421 7.54 1.26 31.93
CA MET A 421 8.88 0.69 32.17
C MET A 421 9.89 1.31 31.19
N PRO A 422 10.83 2.16 31.65
CA PRO A 422 11.75 2.85 30.74
C PRO A 422 12.64 1.89 29.97
N PHE A 423 13.05 0.78 30.58
CA PHE A 423 13.90 -0.23 29.94
C PHE A 423 13.16 -0.91 28.78
N ASP A 424 11.93 -1.34 29.00
CA ASP A 424 11.14 -2.02 27.95
C ASP A 424 10.90 -1.10 26.76
N ARG A 425 10.48 0.15 27.02
CA ARG A 425 10.33 1.17 25.97
C ARG A 425 11.63 1.43 25.21
N LEU A 426 12.76 1.53 25.93
CA LEU A 426 14.07 1.74 25.33
C LEU A 426 14.47 0.53 24.47
N ALA A 427 14.30 -0.69 24.98
CA ALA A 427 14.66 -1.92 24.26
C ALA A 427 13.86 -2.06 22.96
N VAL A 428 12.53 -1.88 23.01
CA VAL A 428 11.67 -1.91 21.82
C VAL A 428 12.09 -0.84 20.82
N THR A 429 12.31 0.40 21.26
CA THR A 429 12.70 1.49 20.37
C THR A 429 14.07 1.25 19.73
N ALA A 430 15.06 0.84 20.53
CA ALA A 430 16.42 0.60 20.04
C ALA A 430 16.47 -0.56 19.03
N LEU A 431 15.86 -1.71 19.38
CA LEU A 431 15.82 -2.87 18.48
C LEU A 431 15.08 -2.55 17.17
N LEU A 432 13.92 -1.90 17.26
CA LEU A 432 13.16 -1.50 16.07
C LEU A 432 13.96 -0.54 15.20
N THR A 433 14.64 0.44 15.80
CA THR A 433 15.48 1.40 15.07
C THR A 433 16.62 0.69 14.33
N VAL A 434 17.34 -0.23 14.99
CA VAL A 434 18.42 -0.99 14.36
C VAL A 434 17.89 -1.82 13.20
N CYS A 435 16.79 -2.55 13.39
CA CYS A 435 16.20 -3.38 12.34
C CYS A 435 15.74 -2.54 11.14
N LEU A 436 15.11 -1.38 11.39
CA LEU A 436 14.68 -0.46 10.33
C LEU A 436 15.86 0.14 9.57
N LEU A 437 16.93 0.51 10.25
CA LEU A 437 18.16 1.00 9.59
C LEU A 437 18.81 -0.08 8.72
N LEU A 438 18.90 -1.31 9.20
CA LEU A 438 19.41 -2.43 8.42
C LEU A 438 18.52 -2.73 7.19
N GLY A 439 17.22 -2.82 7.39
CA GLY A 439 16.26 -3.06 6.31
C GLY A 439 16.27 -1.95 5.27
N THR A 440 16.23 -0.68 5.71
CA THR A 440 16.27 0.49 4.81
C THR A 440 17.60 0.56 4.07
N GLY A 441 18.74 0.42 4.76
CA GLY A 441 20.04 0.45 4.12
C GLY A 441 20.19 -0.63 3.04
N LYS A 442 19.76 -1.86 3.34
CA LYS A 442 19.73 -2.97 2.35
C LYS A 442 18.83 -2.64 1.17
N THR A 443 17.61 -2.18 1.42
CA THR A 443 16.65 -1.89 0.37
C THR A 443 17.12 -0.76 -0.53
N VAL A 444 17.59 0.35 0.04
CA VAL A 444 18.18 1.47 -0.72
C VAL A 444 19.35 0.99 -1.57
N MET A 445 20.26 0.20 -0.98
CA MET A 445 21.41 -0.35 -1.74
C MET A 445 20.94 -1.23 -2.89
N SER A 446 19.94 -2.09 -2.66
CA SER A 446 19.39 -2.96 -3.72
C SER A 446 18.78 -2.12 -4.85
N PHE A 447 18.01 -1.07 -4.54
CA PHE A 447 17.38 -0.23 -5.54
C PHE A 447 18.37 0.64 -6.33
N LEU A 448 19.51 0.98 -5.74
CA LEU A 448 20.56 1.73 -6.43
C LEU A 448 21.52 0.85 -7.27
N THR A 449 21.64 -0.44 -6.94
CA THR A 449 22.66 -1.32 -7.57
C THR A 449 22.08 -2.42 -8.46
N VAL A 450 20.79 -2.72 -8.34
CA VAL A 450 20.11 -3.77 -9.13
C VAL A 450 19.19 -3.11 -10.14
N ASP A 451 19.44 -3.37 -11.42
CA ASP A 451 18.51 -3.05 -12.51
C ASP A 451 17.84 -4.35 -12.98
N LYS A 452 16.55 -4.53 -12.67
CA LYS A 452 15.77 -5.69 -13.13
C LYS A 452 15.42 -5.63 -14.62
N ASN A 453 15.58 -4.47 -15.23
CA ASN A 453 15.28 -4.22 -16.63
C ASN A 453 16.54 -3.95 -17.47
N GLU A 454 17.73 -4.23 -16.92
CA GLU A 454 19.02 -4.06 -17.61
C GLU A 454 19.02 -4.76 -18.98
N THR A 455 18.54 -5.99 -19.04
CA THR A 455 18.47 -6.78 -20.28
C THR A 455 17.37 -6.33 -21.24
N LYS A 456 16.34 -5.61 -20.75
CA LYS A 456 15.24 -5.11 -21.59
C LYS A 456 15.57 -3.81 -22.34
N ARG A 457 16.52 -3.01 -21.81
CA ARG A 457 16.86 -1.70 -22.41
C ARG A 457 17.46 -1.83 -23.81
N PRO A 458 18.45 -2.72 -24.07
CA PRO A 458 19.02 -2.84 -25.40
C PRO A 458 17.98 -3.21 -26.46
N VAL A 459 17.08 -4.14 -26.16
CA VAL A 459 16.03 -4.52 -27.13
C VAL A 459 14.97 -3.44 -27.27
N ALA A 460 14.63 -2.69 -26.22
CA ALA A 460 13.73 -1.54 -26.31
C ALA A 460 14.32 -0.43 -27.20
N GLU A 461 15.59 -0.11 -27.02
CA GLU A 461 16.33 0.85 -27.86
C GLU A 461 16.45 0.37 -29.31
N PHE A 462 16.68 -0.93 -29.52
CA PHE A 462 16.72 -1.53 -30.86
C PHE A 462 15.39 -1.39 -31.58
N LEU A 463 14.27 -1.74 -30.92
CA LEU A 463 12.93 -1.65 -31.52
C LEU A 463 12.58 -0.20 -31.90
N ALA A 464 12.73 0.72 -30.96
CA ALA A 464 12.45 2.14 -31.23
C ALA A 464 13.38 2.74 -32.29
N GLY A 465 14.68 2.42 -32.23
CA GLY A 465 15.70 2.95 -33.15
C GLY A 465 15.57 2.45 -34.61
N ASN A 466 14.95 1.29 -34.83
CA ASN A 466 14.72 0.72 -36.16
C ASN A 466 13.29 0.89 -36.67
N GLY A 467 12.40 1.55 -35.90
CA GLY A 467 11.05 1.85 -36.30
C GLY A 467 10.08 0.67 -36.21
N TYR A 468 10.38 -0.34 -35.38
CA TYR A 468 9.47 -1.41 -35.03
C TYR A 468 8.49 -0.91 -33.98
N ASP A 469 7.37 -0.36 -34.39
CA ASP A 469 6.43 0.36 -33.53
C ASP A 469 5.33 -0.53 -32.95
N PHE A 470 5.08 -1.74 -33.51
CA PHE A 470 4.07 -2.67 -33.02
C PHE A 470 4.51 -4.13 -33.06
N GLY A 471 4.15 -4.89 -32.03
CA GLY A 471 4.41 -6.33 -31.95
C GLY A 471 3.74 -7.02 -30.79
N PHE A 472 4.19 -8.25 -30.50
CA PHE A 472 3.67 -9.08 -29.42
C PHE A 472 4.80 -9.64 -28.55
N ALA A 473 4.51 -9.79 -27.26
CA ALA A 473 5.39 -10.43 -26.29
C ALA A 473 4.57 -11.03 -25.15
N THR A 474 5.19 -11.81 -24.29
CA THR A 474 4.55 -12.24 -23.04
C THR A 474 4.37 -11.05 -22.08
N TYR A 475 3.36 -11.13 -21.20
CA TYR A 475 2.93 -10.06 -20.30
C TYR A 475 4.06 -9.40 -19.51
N ASN A 476 5.05 -10.21 -19.05
CA ASN A 476 6.16 -9.70 -18.25
C ASN A 476 7.16 -8.84 -19.03
N ASN A 477 7.07 -8.82 -20.33
CA ASN A 477 7.96 -8.09 -21.24
C ASN A 477 7.22 -6.94 -21.96
N ALA A 478 6.03 -7.19 -22.46
CA ALA A 478 5.26 -6.27 -23.30
C ALA A 478 5.11 -4.86 -22.70
N ASN A 479 4.39 -4.75 -21.58
CA ASN A 479 4.07 -3.44 -20.99
C ASN A 479 5.32 -2.68 -20.52
N ILE A 480 6.34 -3.40 -20.02
CA ILE A 480 7.59 -2.78 -19.55
C ILE A 480 8.33 -2.10 -20.70
N ILE A 481 8.46 -2.77 -21.85
CA ILE A 481 9.16 -2.21 -23.01
C ILE A 481 8.38 -1.03 -23.59
N THR A 482 7.05 -1.12 -23.63
CA THR A 482 6.21 0.03 -24.01
C THR A 482 6.45 1.24 -23.11
N GLU A 483 6.60 1.08 -21.80
CA GLU A 483 6.92 2.21 -20.92
C GLU A 483 8.37 2.69 -21.10
N LEU A 484 9.35 1.80 -21.23
CA LEU A 484 10.76 2.17 -21.41
C LEU A 484 10.98 2.98 -22.71
N THR A 485 10.13 2.78 -23.71
CA THR A 485 10.16 3.53 -24.97
C THR A 485 9.23 4.76 -24.96
N ASN A 486 8.70 5.18 -23.81
CA ASN A 486 7.68 6.25 -23.70
C ASN A 486 6.45 6.02 -24.60
N GLY A 487 6.11 4.75 -24.91
CA GLY A 487 5.00 4.36 -25.75
C GLY A 487 5.25 4.56 -27.25
N GLU A 488 6.50 4.70 -27.69
CA GLU A 488 6.87 4.67 -29.11
C GLU A 488 6.71 3.25 -29.69
N VAL A 489 6.94 2.22 -28.85
CA VAL A 489 6.73 0.82 -29.21
C VAL A 489 5.52 0.30 -28.44
N GLU A 490 4.47 -0.09 -29.15
CA GLU A 490 3.25 -0.65 -28.58
C GLU A 490 3.29 -2.20 -28.68
N ILE A 491 3.07 -2.92 -27.57
CA ILE A 491 3.21 -4.37 -27.56
C ILE A 491 1.96 -5.02 -26.96
N GLY A 492 1.33 -5.89 -27.76
CA GLY A 492 0.22 -6.74 -27.32
C GLY A 492 0.73 -7.94 -26.48
N ASN A 493 -0.09 -8.38 -25.53
CA ASN A 493 0.26 -9.53 -24.69
C ASN A 493 -0.20 -10.84 -25.33
N ILE A 494 0.70 -11.84 -25.37
CA ILE A 494 0.38 -13.24 -25.73
C ILE A 494 0.64 -14.17 -24.55
N GLY A 495 0.00 -15.35 -24.56
CA GLY A 495 0.21 -16.40 -23.58
C GLY A 495 1.54 -17.12 -23.77
N ASP A 496 1.77 -17.59 -24.99
CA ASP A 496 2.98 -18.29 -25.39
C ASP A 496 3.22 -18.15 -26.91
N PRO A 497 4.45 -18.37 -27.40
CA PRO A 497 4.80 -18.20 -28.81
C PRO A 497 4.36 -19.36 -29.72
N GLU A 498 3.90 -20.49 -29.20
CA GLU A 498 3.43 -21.63 -29.98
C GLU A 498 1.97 -21.46 -30.41
N HIS A 499 1.12 -21.08 -29.45
CA HIS A 499 -0.32 -20.93 -29.70
C HIS A 499 -0.69 -19.50 -30.09
N LEU A 500 0.14 -18.51 -29.76
CA LEU A 500 -0.07 -17.07 -30.02
C LEU A 500 -1.44 -16.56 -29.53
N GLU A 501 -2.00 -17.22 -28.49
CA GLU A 501 -3.26 -16.80 -27.91
C GLU A 501 -3.12 -15.43 -27.23
N TYR A 502 -4.01 -14.51 -27.53
CA TYR A 502 -4.02 -13.19 -26.91
C TYR A 502 -4.25 -13.27 -25.40
N PHE A 503 -3.30 -12.79 -24.63
CA PHE A 503 -3.43 -12.66 -23.18
C PHE A 503 -4.06 -11.31 -22.84
N LYS A 504 -5.39 -11.25 -22.89
CA LYS A 504 -6.21 -10.03 -22.72
C LYS A 504 -6.24 -9.58 -21.26
N TRP A 505 -5.11 -9.15 -20.72
CA TRP A 505 -4.91 -8.78 -19.32
C TRP A 505 -4.22 -7.42 -19.22
N SER A 506 -4.88 -6.42 -18.59
CA SER A 506 -4.32 -5.08 -18.36
C SER A 506 -3.67 -4.50 -19.61
N SER A 507 -4.43 -4.47 -20.72
CA SER A 507 -3.93 -4.07 -22.03
C SER A 507 -5.01 -3.39 -22.87
N PRO A 508 -4.64 -2.54 -23.85
CA PRO A 508 -5.58 -1.91 -24.80
C PRO A 508 -6.30 -2.93 -25.67
N MET A 509 -7.62 -2.77 -25.86
CA MET A 509 -8.38 -3.65 -26.76
C MET A 509 -7.93 -3.53 -28.21
N LYS A 510 -7.57 -2.32 -28.63
CA LYS A 510 -7.14 -2.02 -30.01
C LYS A 510 -5.98 -2.91 -30.49
N TYR A 511 -5.09 -3.37 -29.59
CA TYR A 511 -3.95 -4.21 -29.97
C TYR A 511 -4.34 -5.58 -30.52
N TYR A 512 -5.59 -6.00 -30.30
CA TYR A 512 -6.12 -7.31 -30.70
C TYR A 512 -7.24 -7.20 -31.74
N GLU A 513 -7.43 -6.02 -32.33
CA GLU A 513 -8.42 -5.78 -33.38
C GLU A 513 -7.78 -6.00 -34.75
N ASP A 514 -8.49 -6.70 -35.64
CA ASP A 514 -8.03 -6.93 -37.01
C ASP A 514 -7.81 -5.59 -37.73
N GLY A 515 -6.64 -5.44 -38.33
CA GLY A 515 -6.27 -4.24 -39.06
C GLY A 515 -5.87 -3.03 -38.20
N TYR A 516 -5.70 -3.20 -36.90
CA TYR A 516 -5.14 -2.13 -36.06
C TYR A 516 -3.75 -1.71 -36.51
N HIS A 517 -2.88 -2.69 -36.77
CA HIS A 517 -1.57 -2.47 -37.35
C HIS A 517 -1.46 -3.23 -38.67
N THR A 518 -1.01 -2.54 -39.74
CA THR A 518 -0.93 -3.10 -41.10
C THR A 518 0.51 -3.20 -41.62
N GLY A 519 1.48 -2.77 -40.82
CA GLY A 519 2.91 -2.83 -41.13
C GLY A 519 3.60 -4.08 -40.58
N GLU A 520 4.91 -4.06 -40.64
CA GLU A 520 5.74 -5.10 -40.04
C GLU A 520 5.39 -5.28 -38.57
N THR A 521 5.17 -6.53 -38.16
CA THR A 521 4.80 -6.89 -36.78
C THR A 521 5.89 -7.77 -36.19
N PHE A 522 6.41 -7.41 -35.03
CA PHE A 522 7.42 -8.21 -34.36
C PHE A 522 6.87 -9.16 -33.30
N LEU A 523 7.59 -10.25 -33.06
CA LEU A 523 7.46 -11.15 -31.94
C LEU A 523 8.72 -11.06 -31.08
N LEU A 524 8.58 -10.60 -29.85
CA LEU A 524 9.68 -10.47 -28.90
C LEU A 524 9.64 -11.60 -27.86
N LEU A 525 10.73 -12.33 -27.76
CA LEU A 525 10.86 -13.48 -26.86
C LEU A 525 12.15 -13.40 -26.03
N THR A 526 12.09 -13.94 -24.83
CA THR A 526 13.30 -14.19 -24.03
C THR A 526 14.08 -15.40 -24.59
N ALA A 527 15.35 -15.52 -24.23
CA ALA A 527 16.15 -16.69 -24.58
C ALA A 527 15.57 -18.00 -24.02
N GLU A 528 14.93 -17.93 -22.83
CA GLU A 528 14.26 -19.08 -22.21
C GLU A 528 13.02 -19.49 -23.04
N GLU A 529 12.17 -18.54 -23.47
CA GLU A 529 11.03 -18.80 -24.33
C GLU A 529 11.45 -19.34 -25.70
N CYS A 530 12.53 -18.82 -26.29
CA CYS A 530 13.08 -19.36 -27.54
C CYS A 530 13.56 -20.81 -27.38
N ALA A 531 14.14 -21.18 -26.24
CA ALA A 531 14.60 -22.53 -25.98
C ALA A 531 13.43 -23.49 -25.69
N GLU A 532 12.44 -23.04 -24.94
CA GLU A 532 11.24 -23.83 -24.58
C GLU A 532 10.38 -24.12 -25.81
N TYR A 533 10.20 -23.13 -26.69
CA TYR A 533 9.33 -23.20 -27.88
C TYR A 533 10.13 -23.26 -29.20
N ALA A 534 11.31 -23.87 -29.20
CA ALA A 534 12.19 -23.92 -30.37
C ALA A 534 11.55 -24.52 -31.64
N GLU A 535 10.51 -25.35 -31.47
CA GLU A 535 9.79 -25.98 -32.57
C GLU A 535 8.57 -25.16 -33.05
N ALA A 536 8.22 -24.07 -32.37
CA ALA A 536 7.09 -23.22 -32.73
C ALA A 536 7.23 -22.68 -34.18
N PRO A 537 6.16 -22.73 -34.99
CA PRO A 537 6.20 -22.25 -36.37
C PRO A 537 6.60 -20.78 -36.48
N ALA A 538 6.21 -19.94 -35.54
CA ALA A 538 6.56 -18.52 -35.53
C ALA A 538 8.10 -18.30 -35.49
N LEU A 539 8.86 -19.14 -34.74
CA LEU A 539 10.32 -19.03 -34.68
C LEU A 539 11.01 -19.52 -35.94
N LYS A 540 10.34 -20.37 -36.72
CA LYS A 540 10.86 -20.93 -38.01
C LYS A 540 10.54 -20.06 -39.22
N GLN A 541 9.45 -19.31 -39.20
CA GLN A 541 8.94 -18.51 -40.32
C GLN A 541 9.34 -17.05 -40.20
N GLY A 542 9.40 -16.49 -38.99
CA GLY A 542 9.77 -15.10 -38.77
C GLY A 542 11.23 -14.80 -39.13
N GLU A 543 11.48 -13.61 -39.67
CA GLU A 543 12.84 -13.11 -39.89
C GLU A 543 13.47 -12.68 -38.57
N LYS A 544 14.58 -13.34 -38.14
CA LYS A 544 15.30 -12.97 -36.93
C LYS A 544 16.14 -11.71 -37.19
N VAL A 545 15.74 -10.58 -36.58
CA VAL A 545 16.39 -9.27 -36.78
C VAL A 545 17.27 -8.85 -35.59
N TYR A 546 17.06 -9.46 -34.42
CA TYR A 546 17.83 -9.13 -33.20
C TYR A 546 18.02 -10.36 -32.31
N GLU A 547 19.21 -10.46 -31.68
CA GLU A 547 19.53 -11.45 -30.65
C GLU A 547 20.71 -10.94 -29.82
N ASP A 548 20.55 -10.86 -28.49
CA ASP A 548 21.62 -10.43 -27.57
C ASP A 548 21.94 -11.45 -26.45
N GLY A 549 21.39 -12.65 -26.55
CA GLY A 549 21.49 -13.71 -25.54
C GLY A 549 20.49 -13.61 -24.41
N SER A 550 19.78 -12.49 -24.27
CA SER A 550 18.64 -12.32 -23.33
C SER A 550 17.32 -12.29 -24.05
N TYR A 551 17.28 -11.63 -25.22
CA TYR A 551 16.11 -11.44 -26.05
C TYR A 551 16.40 -11.74 -27.51
N THR A 552 15.35 -12.19 -28.22
CA THR A 552 15.34 -12.37 -29.67
C THR A 552 14.08 -11.70 -30.23
N VAL A 553 14.24 -11.01 -31.36
CA VAL A 553 13.12 -10.40 -32.09
C VAL A 553 13.00 -11.06 -33.46
N TYR A 554 11.79 -11.55 -33.74
CA TYR A 554 11.38 -12.04 -35.05
C TYR A 554 10.41 -11.05 -35.68
N VAL A 555 10.53 -10.78 -36.96
CA VAL A 555 9.66 -9.84 -37.72
C VAL A 555 8.89 -10.61 -38.77
N PHE A 556 7.67 -10.15 -39.03
CA PHE A 556 6.71 -10.65 -40.00
C PHE A 556 6.17 -9.47 -40.83
N ASP A 557 5.79 -9.69 -42.08
CA ASP A 557 5.25 -8.63 -42.95
C ASP A 557 3.93 -8.03 -42.43
N SER A 558 3.21 -8.77 -41.57
CA SER A 558 1.97 -8.31 -40.94
C SER A 558 1.61 -9.09 -39.67
N THR A 559 0.69 -8.52 -38.90
CA THR A 559 0.06 -9.21 -37.74
C THR A 559 -0.64 -10.51 -38.16
N GLU A 560 -1.30 -10.51 -39.32
CA GLU A 560 -2.00 -11.69 -39.85
C GLU A 560 -1.01 -12.83 -40.14
N GLU A 561 0.13 -12.53 -40.72
CA GLU A 561 1.17 -13.53 -40.98
C GLU A 561 1.69 -14.15 -39.69
N LEU A 562 2.01 -13.34 -38.69
CA LEU A 562 2.42 -13.84 -37.36
C LEU A 562 1.33 -14.74 -36.78
N MET A 563 0.08 -14.31 -36.75
CA MET A 563 -1.00 -15.08 -36.12
C MET A 563 -1.34 -16.37 -36.91
N ASN A 564 -1.07 -16.45 -38.20
CA ASN A 564 -1.21 -17.68 -38.98
C ASN A 564 -0.16 -18.75 -38.60
N CYS A 565 0.89 -18.41 -37.87
CA CYS A 565 1.85 -19.36 -37.30
C CYS A 565 1.33 -20.09 -36.07
N ALA A 566 0.17 -19.72 -35.52
CA ALA A 566 -0.39 -20.31 -34.31
C ALA A 566 -0.74 -21.78 -34.48
N VAL A 567 -0.35 -22.62 -33.53
CA VAL A 567 -0.72 -24.04 -33.45
C VAL A 567 -2.02 -24.16 -32.64
N ALA A 568 -3.02 -24.87 -33.16
CA ALA A 568 -4.25 -25.12 -32.43
C ALA A 568 -3.97 -25.98 -31.17
N ARG A 569 -4.52 -25.61 -30.02
CA ARG A 569 -4.48 -26.45 -28.82
C ARG A 569 -5.27 -27.75 -29.09
N GLN A 570 -4.63 -28.89 -28.84
CA GLN A 570 -5.26 -30.21 -28.95
C GLN A 570 -6.22 -30.46 -27.77
#